data_7794217cb200de48bff89d062cba9ce9
#
_entry.id   7794217cb200de48bff89d062cba9ce9
#
_cell.length_a   1.000
_cell.length_b   1.000
_cell.length_c   1.000
_cell.angle_alpha   90.00
_cell.angle_beta   90.00
_cell.angle_gamma   90.00
#
_symmetry.space_group_name_H-M   'P 1'
#
loop_
_entity.id
_entity.type
_entity.pdbx_description
1 polymer ?
#
loop_
_entity_poly.entity_id
_entity_poly.type
_entity_poly.pdbx_seq_one_letter_code
_entity_poly.pdbx_strand_id
1 'polypeptide(L)'
;MMNTSDNHALGDFLRARRQRLDPATFGFPAGRRRTPGLRREEVAQLASISPTWYTWLEQGRGGAPSREVLERIARGFSSVA
;
A
#
# COMPACT_ATOMS: atom_id res chain seq x y z
N MET A 1 10.93 -18.39 6.60
CA MET A 1 11.71 -17.19 6.31
C MET A 1 11.40 -16.67 4.91
N MET A 2 11.12 -15.40 4.80
CA MET A 2 10.82 -14.81 3.48
C MET A 2 12.12 -14.52 2.74
N ASN A 3 12.16 -14.87 1.46
CA ASN A 3 13.27 -14.52 0.59
C ASN A 3 12.88 -13.35 -0.32
N THR A 4 13.79 -12.95 -1.21
CA THR A 4 13.54 -11.82 -2.11
C THR A 4 12.32 -12.03 -3.00
N SER A 5 12.10 -13.27 -3.46
CA SER A 5 10.93 -13.58 -4.30
C SER A 5 9.63 -13.37 -3.54
N ASP A 6 9.60 -13.78 -2.26
CA ASP A 6 8.41 -13.59 -1.42
C ASP A 6 8.14 -12.11 -1.19
N ASN A 7 9.20 -11.32 -0.98
CA ASN A 7 9.06 -9.88 -0.79
C ASN A 7 8.57 -9.20 -2.07
N HIS A 8 9.02 -9.64 -3.23
CA HIS A 8 8.55 -9.12 -4.50
C HIS A 8 7.09 -9.50 -4.75
N ALA A 9 6.70 -10.72 -4.40
CA ALA A 9 5.31 -11.15 -4.54
C ALA A 9 4.39 -10.31 -3.66
N LEU A 10 4.80 -10.02 -2.44
CA LEU A 10 4.04 -9.14 -1.56
C LEU A 10 3.92 -7.74 -2.15
N GLY A 11 5.03 -7.21 -2.66
CA GLY A 11 5.03 -5.88 -3.26
C GLY A 11 4.09 -5.79 -4.46
N ASP A 12 4.11 -6.80 -5.31
CA ASP A 12 3.22 -6.86 -6.46
C ASP A 12 1.76 -6.93 -6.03
N PHE A 13 1.47 -7.70 -4.99
CA PHE A 13 0.13 -7.81 -4.43
C PHE A 13 -0.35 -6.44 -3.91
N LEU A 14 0.51 -5.77 -3.15
CA LEU A 14 0.16 -4.45 -2.58
C LEU A 14 -0.11 -3.45 -3.69
N ARG A 15 0.73 -3.42 -4.72
CA ARG A 15 0.55 -2.51 -5.84
C ARG A 15 -0.77 -2.78 -6.56
N ALA A 16 -1.05 -4.05 -6.87
CA ALA A 16 -2.26 -4.41 -7.57
C ALA A 16 -3.50 -4.01 -6.77
N ARG A 17 -3.45 -4.24 -5.46
CA ARG A 17 -4.56 -3.88 -4.58
C ARG A 17 -4.77 -2.37 -4.53
N ARG A 18 -3.66 -1.62 -4.38
CA ARG A 18 -3.70 -0.17 -4.33
C ARG A 18 -4.32 0.42 -5.59
N GLN A 19 -3.97 -0.12 -6.75
CA GLN A 19 -4.44 0.40 -8.03
C GLN A 19 -5.91 0.12 -8.29
N ARG A 20 -6.51 -0.79 -7.54
CA ARG A 20 -7.93 -1.14 -7.69
C ARG A 20 -8.85 -0.35 -6.75
N LEU A 21 -8.28 0.35 -5.78
CA LEU A 21 -9.09 1.08 -4.80
C LEU A 21 -9.49 2.44 -5.36
N ASP A 22 -10.76 2.79 -5.16
CA ASP A 22 -11.29 4.07 -5.62
C ASP A 22 -10.93 5.16 -4.61
N PRO A 23 -10.16 6.18 -5.01
CA PRO A 23 -9.78 7.26 -4.09
C PRO A 23 -10.98 7.94 -3.43
N ALA A 24 -12.07 8.11 -4.15
CA ALA A 24 -13.24 8.78 -3.60
C ALA A 24 -13.84 8.01 -2.43
N THR A 25 -13.76 6.67 -2.46
CA THR A 25 -14.24 5.84 -1.38
C THR A 25 -13.54 6.13 -0.06
N PHE A 26 -12.29 6.59 -0.13
CA PHE A 26 -11.47 6.88 1.05
C PHE A 26 -11.42 8.37 1.36
N GLY A 27 -12.18 9.18 0.64
CA GLY A 27 -12.20 10.61 0.88
C GLY A 27 -11.07 11.39 0.22
N PHE A 28 -10.34 10.78 -0.70
CA PHE A 28 -9.27 11.44 -1.42
C PHE A 28 -9.77 12.07 -2.71
N PRO A 29 -9.16 13.18 -3.15
CA PRO A 29 -9.57 13.80 -4.43
C PRO A 29 -9.39 12.83 -5.58
N ALA A 30 -10.42 12.72 -6.43
CA ALA A 30 -10.41 11.84 -7.58
C ALA A 30 -10.01 12.54 -8.87
N GLY A 31 -9.53 13.77 -8.80
CA GLY A 31 -9.19 14.57 -9.96
C GLY A 31 -8.04 13.96 -10.75
N ARG A 32 -7.28 14.81 -11.43
CA ARG A 32 -6.22 14.36 -12.32
C ARG A 32 -5.22 13.44 -11.62
N ARG A 33 -5.21 12.17 -12.02
CA ARG A 33 -4.31 11.17 -11.49
C ARG A 33 -3.54 10.55 -12.64
N ARG A 34 -2.23 10.37 -12.43
CA ARG A 34 -1.38 9.72 -13.45
C ARG A 34 -1.68 8.26 -13.57
N THR A 35 -2.01 7.62 -12.44
CA THR A 35 -2.24 6.19 -12.38
C THR A 35 -3.58 5.94 -11.72
N PRO A 36 -4.22 4.80 -12.03
CA PRO A 36 -5.47 4.46 -11.37
C PRO A 36 -5.27 4.13 -9.90
N GLY A 37 -6.32 4.28 -9.13
CA GLY A 37 -6.33 3.88 -7.74
C GLY A 37 -5.67 4.90 -6.82
N LEU A 38 -5.30 4.44 -5.63
CA LEU A 38 -4.67 5.27 -4.63
C LEU A 38 -3.21 5.52 -4.95
N ARG A 39 -2.72 6.68 -4.50
CA ARG A 39 -1.29 6.95 -4.53
C ARG A 39 -0.60 6.25 -3.36
N ARG A 40 0.70 6.02 -3.47
CA ARG A 40 1.46 5.37 -2.40
C ARG A 40 1.37 6.14 -1.09
N GLU A 41 1.47 7.47 -1.15
CA GLU A 41 1.37 8.30 0.05
C GLU A 41 -0.01 8.21 0.68
N GLU A 42 -1.05 7.99 -0.11
CA GLU A 42 -2.40 7.84 0.42
C GLU A 42 -2.54 6.54 1.20
N VAL A 43 -2.00 5.44 0.67
CA VAL A 43 -2.01 4.17 1.39
C VAL A 43 -1.20 4.28 2.68
N ALA A 44 -0.03 4.90 2.60
CA ALA A 44 0.82 5.08 3.78
C ALA A 44 0.09 5.87 4.87
N GLN A 45 -0.65 6.91 4.47
CA GLN A 45 -1.46 7.69 5.40
C GLN A 45 -2.53 6.83 6.07
N LEU A 46 -3.25 6.03 5.28
CA LEU A 46 -4.29 5.15 5.82
C LEU A 46 -3.71 4.11 6.77
N ALA A 47 -2.51 3.63 6.49
CA ALA A 47 -1.85 2.60 7.30
C ALA A 47 -1.03 3.19 8.45
N SER A 48 -0.89 4.51 8.51
CA SER A 48 -0.07 5.19 9.52
C SER A 48 1.39 4.76 9.48
N ILE A 49 1.94 4.65 8.28
CA ILE A 49 3.37 4.37 8.08
C ILE A 49 3.94 5.42 7.13
N SER A 50 5.27 5.49 7.05
CA SER A 50 5.88 6.47 6.18
C SER A 50 5.70 6.10 4.72
N PRO A 51 5.55 7.08 3.81
CA PRO A 51 5.45 6.81 2.38
C PRO A 51 6.71 6.13 1.83
N THR A 52 7.87 6.48 2.33
CA THR A 52 9.13 5.85 1.92
C THR A 52 9.12 4.37 2.28
N TRP A 53 8.70 4.04 3.51
CA TRP A 53 8.62 2.66 3.95
C TRP A 53 7.63 1.87 3.10
N TYR A 54 6.46 2.45 2.84
CA TYR A 54 5.47 1.78 1.99
C TYR A 54 6.02 1.54 0.58
N THR A 55 6.70 2.54 0.02
CA THR A 55 7.30 2.41 -1.31
C THR A 55 8.28 1.25 -1.37
N TRP A 56 9.11 1.10 -0.33
CA TRP A 56 10.05 -0.01 -0.24
C TRP A 56 9.33 -1.36 -0.20
N LEU A 57 8.19 -1.42 0.50
CA LEU A 57 7.43 -2.66 0.55
C LEU A 57 6.93 -3.06 -0.84
N GLU A 58 6.45 -2.10 -1.63
CA GLU A 58 6.03 -2.40 -3.00
C GLU A 58 7.18 -2.84 -3.89
N GLN A 59 8.38 -2.36 -3.59
CA GLN A 59 9.58 -2.70 -4.37
C GLN A 59 10.27 -3.97 -3.88
N GLY A 60 9.78 -4.57 -2.81
CA GLY A 60 10.40 -5.75 -2.22
C GLY A 60 11.69 -5.45 -1.49
N ARG A 61 11.87 -4.20 -1.04
CA ARG A 61 13.08 -3.75 -0.36
C ARG A 61 12.84 -3.67 1.15
N GLY A 62 13.94 -3.66 1.91
CA GLY A 62 13.85 -3.46 3.35
C GLY A 62 13.49 -4.70 4.16
N GLY A 63 13.52 -5.87 3.54
CA GLY A 63 13.22 -7.11 4.22
C GLY A 63 11.73 -7.33 4.44
N ALA A 64 11.39 -8.36 5.19
CA ALA A 64 10.00 -8.70 5.44
C ALA A 64 9.39 -7.72 6.45
N PRO A 65 8.21 -7.18 6.17
CA PRO A 65 7.54 -6.29 7.12
C PRO A 65 7.04 -7.08 8.33
N SER A 66 6.86 -6.38 9.45
CA SER A 66 6.32 -6.99 10.64
C SER A 66 4.83 -7.28 10.45
N ARG A 67 4.32 -8.18 11.27
CA ARG A 67 2.89 -8.50 11.26
C ARG A 67 2.06 -7.25 11.54
N GLU A 68 2.51 -6.41 12.46
CA GLU A 68 1.79 -5.18 12.80
C GLU A 68 1.67 -4.25 11.60
N VAL A 69 2.75 -4.09 10.84
CA VAL A 69 2.71 -3.26 9.63
C VAL A 69 1.74 -3.82 8.61
N LEU A 70 1.77 -5.13 8.40
CA LEU A 70 0.84 -5.78 7.46
C LEU A 70 -0.61 -5.59 7.90
N GLU A 71 -0.88 -5.68 9.20
CA GLU A 71 -2.23 -5.46 9.72
C GLU A 71 -2.69 -4.03 9.53
N ARG A 72 -1.78 -3.06 9.70
CA ARG A 72 -2.10 -1.66 9.46
C ARG A 72 -2.45 -1.41 8.00
N ILE A 73 -1.69 -2.00 7.08
CA ILE A 73 -1.97 -1.87 5.66
C ILE A 73 -3.31 -2.50 5.32
N ALA A 74 -3.57 -3.69 5.85
CA ALA A 74 -4.83 -4.38 5.59
C ALA A 74 -6.02 -3.56 6.08
N ARG A 75 -5.90 -2.97 7.26
CA ARG A 75 -6.96 -2.09 7.79
C ARG A 75 -7.10 -0.83 6.95
N GLY A 76 -5.98 -0.28 6.47
CA GLY A 76 -6.02 0.88 5.60
C GLY A 76 -6.78 0.60 4.32
N PHE A 77 -6.52 -0.54 3.70
CA PHE A 77 -7.24 -0.92 2.48
C PHE A 77 -8.74 -1.14 2.72
N SER A 78 -9.12 -1.44 3.94
CA SER A 78 -10.52 -1.69 4.30
C SER A 78 -11.19 -0.48 4.94
N SER A 79 -10.46 0.61 5.12
CA SER A 79 -11.02 1.83 5.73
C SER A 79 -11.92 2.53 4.75
N VAL A 80 -13.22 2.39 4.97
CA VAL A 80 -14.21 3.07 4.15
C VAL A 80 -14.88 4.11 5.04
N ALA A 81 -14.99 5.32 4.52
CA ALA A 81 -15.61 6.42 5.26
C ALA A 81 -17.07 6.13 5.55
#